data_20f3fafe6c09646901d98ebe4c2dc31b
#
_entry.id   20f3fafe6c09646901d98ebe4c2dc31b
#
_cell.length_a   1.000
_cell.length_b   1.000
_cell.length_c   1.000
_cell.angle_alpha   90.00
_cell.angle_beta   90.00
_cell.angle_gamma   90.00
#
_symmetry.space_group_name_H-M   'P 1'
#
loop_
_entity.id
_entity.type
_entity.pdbx_description
1 polymer ?
#
loop_
_entity_poly.entity_id
_entity_poly.type
_entity_poly.pdbx_seq_one_letter_code
_entity_poly.pdbx_strand_id
1 'polypeptide(L)'
;MVAADDRTAVTFSLSPGQASDGVEGRALLENWQDKPEALPKKLPLAMDKAYEGDETRASVMQAGFSAVVPPKDNRKEPWEYDEELYKRRNEVERLFRKLKGFRRIFTRFEKLDIMFKAFLHLALAYLILKC
;
A
#
# COMPACT_ATOMS: atom_id res chain seq x y z
N MET A 1 -0.95 -0.08 3.23
CA MET A 1 -0.93 1.31 2.69
C MET A 1 -0.72 1.26 1.18
N VAL A 2 -1.48 2.06 0.46
CA VAL A 2 -1.27 2.33 -0.96
C VAL A 2 -0.71 3.74 -1.08
N ALA A 3 0.41 3.91 -1.76
CA ALA A 3 1.07 5.20 -1.94
C ALA A 3 1.19 5.55 -3.43
N ALA A 4 1.00 6.81 -3.76
CA ALA A 4 1.23 7.34 -5.10
C ALA A 4 2.72 7.67 -5.31
N ASP A 5 3.36 8.16 -4.26
CA ASP A 5 4.79 8.50 -4.23
C ASP A 5 5.34 8.47 -2.80
N ASP A 6 6.57 8.93 -2.62
CA ASP A 6 7.26 8.92 -1.32
C ASP A 6 6.76 9.98 -0.31
N ARG A 7 5.65 10.66 -0.62
CA ARG A 7 5.02 11.67 0.26
C ARG A 7 3.51 11.49 0.36
N THR A 8 2.90 10.82 -0.60
CA THR A 8 1.44 10.77 -0.76
C THR A 8 0.91 9.37 -0.54
N ALA A 9 0.25 9.15 0.59
CA ALA A 9 -0.56 7.97 0.81
C ALA A 9 -1.95 8.18 0.20
N VAL A 10 -2.40 7.21 -0.58
CA VAL A 10 -3.73 7.23 -1.20
C VAL A 10 -4.75 6.65 -0.23
N THR A 11 -4.44 5.52 0.38
CA THR A 11 -5.27 4.90 1.41
C THR A 11 -4.42 4.00 2.31
N PHE A 12 -4.87 3.78 3.52
CA PHE A 12 -4.24 2.86 4.46
C PHE A 12 -5.23 2.31 5.48
N SER A 13 -4.85 1.21 6.13
CA SER A 13 -5.58 0.63 7.26
C SER A 13 -4.61 0.20 8.35
N LEU A 14 -5.12 0.03 9.57
CA LEU A 14 -4.39 -0.56 10.68
C LEU A 14 -4.90 -1.98 10.91
N SER A 15 -3.99 -2.89 11.19
CA SER A 15 -4.29 -4.28 11.51
C SER A 15 -3.32 -4.79 12.58
N PRO A 16 -3.66 -5.87 13.30
CA PRO A 16 -2.73 -6.51 14.22
C PRO A 16 -1.45 -6.96 13.50
N GLY A 17 -0.30 -6.91 14.18
CA GLY A 17 0.99 -7.26 13.59
C GLY A 17 1.10 -8.68 13.06
N GLN A 18 0.25 -9.61 13.55
CA GLN A 18 0.17 -11.00 13.09
C GLN A 18 -0.80 -11.21 11.91
N ALA A 19 -1.50 -10.18 11.46
CA ALA A 19 -2.44 -10.29 10.34
C ALA A 19 -1.72 -10.64 9.04
N SER A 20 -2.36 -11.45 8.18
CA SER A 20 -1.83 -11.82 6.87
C SER A 20 -1.85 -10.61 5.92
N ASP A 21 -0.71 -10.29 5.34
CA ASP A 21 -0.57 -9.16 4.39
C ASP A 21 -1.52 -9.29 3.20
N GLY A 22 -1.66 -10.49 2.64
CA GLY A 22 -2.55 -10.72 1.50
C GLY A 22 -4.02 -10.44 1.84
N VAL A 23 -4.49 -10.91 2.99
CA VAL A 23 -5.87 -10.70 3.45
C VAL A 23 -6.12 -9.21 3.73
N GLU A 24 -5.22 -8.55 4.44
CA GLU A 24 -5.33 -7.13 4.76
C GLU A 24 -5.25 -6.24 3.52
N GLY A 25 -4.38 -6.58 2.57
CA GLY A 25 -4.28 -5.86 1.30
C GLY A 25 -5.56 -5.94 0.48
N ARG A 26 -6.18 -7.12 0.39
CA ARG A 26 -7.47 -7.29 -0.28
C ARG A 26 -8.56 -6.48 0.40
N ALA A 27 -8.65 -6.56 1.73
CA ALA A 27 -9.62 -5.79 2.52
C ALA A 27 -9.45 -4.27 2.29
N LEU A 28 -8.22 -3.79 2.25
CA LEU A 28 -7.93 -2.38 1.99
C LEU A 28 -8.46 -1.93 0.62
N LEU A 29 -8.27 -2.72 -0.42
CA LEU A 29 -8.78 -2.41 -1.76
C LEU A 29 -10.30 -2.46 -1.84
N GLU A 30 -10.93 -3.46 -1.21
CA GLU A 30 -12.38 -3.62 -1.19
C GLU A 30 -13.09 -2.50 -0.41
N ASN A 31 -12.51 -2.04 0.68
CA ASN A 31 -13.08 -1.04 1.58
C ASN A 31 -12.66 0.40 1.24
N TRP A 32 -11.99 0.61 0.13
CA TRP A 32 -11.55 1.93 -0.27
C TRP A 32 -12.74 2.78 -0.77
N GLN A 33 -13.28 3.62 0.11
CA GLN A 33 -14.49 4.41 -0.12
C GLN A 33 -14.28 5.57 -1.09
N ASP A 34 -13.13 6.23 -1.05
CA ASP A 34 -12.81 7.41 -1.87
C ASP A 34 -12.15 7.05 -3.20
N LYS A 35 -12.27 5.80 -3.61
CA LYS A 35 -11.71 5.35 -4.87
C LYS A 35 -12.40 6.07 -6.05
N PRO A 36 -11.64 6.64 -6.99
CA PRO A 36 -12.22 7.24 -8.19
C PRO A 36 -13.08 6.23 -8.96
N GLU A 37 -14.28 6.64 -9.38
CA GLU A 37 -15.22 5.79 -10.10
C GLU A 37 -14.66 5.28 -11.43
N ALA A 38 -13.86 6.11 -12.10
CA ALA A 38 -13.19 5.75 -13.34
C ALA A 38 -11.69 6.10 -13.27
N LEU A 39 -10.85 5.09 -13.25
CA LEU A 39 -9.44 5.27 -13.53
C LEU A 39 -9.27 5.39 -15.06
N PRO A 40 -8.62 6.45 -15.58
CA PRO A 40 -8.53 6.70 -17.03
C PRO A 40 -7.83 5.61 -17.81
N LYS A 41 -7.05 4.78 -17.15
CA LYS A 41 -6.41 3.54 -17.64
C LYS A 41 -6.18 2.63 -16.45
N LYS A 42 -5.93 1.34 -16.70
CA LYS A 42 -5.47 0.43 -15.64
C LYS A 42 -4.13 0.92 -15.10
N LEU A 43 -4.18 1.66 -13.99
CA LEU A 43 -2.97 2.12 -13.33
C LEU A 43 -2.19 0.94 -12.76
N PRO A 44 -0.86 0.91 -12.90
CA PRO A 44 -0.05 -0.14 -12.31
C PRO A 44 -0.02 0.00 -10.78
N LEU A 45 -0.21 -1.11 -10.09
CA LEU A 45 -0.06 -1.23 -8.64
C LEU A 45 1.09 -2.18 -8.34
N ALA A 46 2.23 -1.64 -7.95
CA ALA A 46 3.40 -2.43 -7.59
C ALA A 46 3.25 -2.97 -6.17
N MET A 47 3.44 -4.27 -6.00
CA MET A 47 3.27 -4.96 -4.72
C MET A 47 4.48 -5.84 -4.40
N ASP A 48 4.73 -6.04 -3.10
CA ASP A 48 5.73 -6.99 -2.66
C ASP A 48 5.37 -8.44 -3.07
N LYS A 49 6.37 -9.29 -3.17
CA LYS A 49 6.23 -10.72 -3.49
C LYS A 49 5.26 -11.47 -2.55
N ALA A 50 5.07 -10.95 -1.34
CA ALA A 50 4.08 -11.48 -0.39
C ALA A 50 2.64 -11.40 -0.92
N TYR A 51 2.36 -10.50 -1.86
CA TYR A 51 1.04 -10.27 -2.46
C TYR A 51 0.85 -11.00 -3.80
N GLU A 52 1.69 -11.94 -4.14
CA GLU A 52 1.67 -12.60 -5.46
C GLU A 52 0.53 -13.61 -5.64
N GLY A 53 -0.24 -13.92 -4.61
CA GLY A 53 -1.35 -14.88 -4.67
C GLY A 53 -2.40 -14.52 -5.72
N ASP A 54 -3.00 -15.55 -6.33
CA ASP A 54 -3.99 -15.38 -7.39
C ASP A 54 -5.20 -14.56 -6.93
N GLU A 55 -5.66 -14.76 -5.70
CA GLU A 55 -6.76 -14.01 -5.10
C GLU A 55 -6.44 -12.51 -4.97
N THR A 56 -5.24 -12.19 -4.53
CA THR A 56 -4.79 -10.80 -4.39
C THR A 56 -4.67 -10.13 -5.75
N ARG A 57 -4.10 -10.81 -6.73
CA ARG A 57 -4.00 -10.29 -8.09
C ARG A 57 -5.37 -10.06 -8.73
N ALA A 58 -6.32 -10.97 -8.51
CA ALA A 58 -7.69 -10.82 -8.97
C ALA A 58 -8.37 -9.60 -8.32
N SER A 59 -8.19 -9.41 -7.01
CA SER A 59 -8.73 -8.24 -6.28
C SER A 59 -8.16 -6.92 -6.80
N VAL A 60 -6.87 -6.88 -7.13
CA VAL A 60 -6.23 -5.70 -7.72
C VAL A 60 -6.85 -5.37 -9.08
N MET A 61 -7.07 -6.37 -9.92
CA MET A 61 -7.69 -6.18 -11.24
C MET A 61 -9.14 -5.72 -11.12
N GLN A 62 -9.91 -6.28 -10.19
CA GLN A 62 -11.28 -5.85 -9.91
C GLN A 62 -11.35 -4.41 -9.39
N ALA A 63 -10.33 -3.97 -8.67
CA ALA A 63 -10.21 -2.59 -8.20
C ALA A 63 -9.86 -1.60 -9.34
N GLY A 64 -9.58 -2.08 -10.55
CA GLY A 64 -9.25 -1.25 -11.70
C GLY A 64 -7.77 -0.97 -11.89
N PHE A 65 -6.90 -1.73 -11.22
CA PHE A 65 -5.44 -1.62 -11.35
C PHE A 65 -4.86 -2.78 -12.18
N SER A 66 -3.66 -2.58 -12.67
CA SER A 66 -2.82 -3.62 -13.25
C SER A 66 -1.81 -4.07 -12.17
N ALA A 67 -1.81 -5.36 -11.84
CA ALA A 67 -0.91 -5.90 -10.82
C ALA A 67 0.53 -5.98 -11.34
N VAL A 68 1.47 -5.38 -10.60
CA VAL A 68 2.92 -5.46 -10.86
C VAL A 68 3.56 -6.12 -9.64
N VAL A 69 3.71 -7.43 -9.71
CA VAL A 69 4.24 -8.24 -8.61
C VAL A 69 5.06 -9.41 -9.18
N PRO A 70 6.28 -9.65 -8.68
CA PRO A 70 7.08 -10.78 -9.14
C PRO A 70 6.46 -12.11 -8.65
N PRO A 71 6.49 -13.17 -9.47
CA PRO A 71 6.07 -14.49 -9.03
C PRO A 71 7.08 -15.08 -8.04
N LYS A 72 6.61 -15.98 -7.17
CA LYS A 72 7.52 -16.76 -6.32
C LYS A 72 8.34 -17.75 -7.16
N ASP A 73 9.55 -18.07 -6.70
CA ASP A 73 10.48 -18.91 -7.43
C ASP A 73 9.96 -20.34 -7.65
N ASN A 74 9.11 -20.82 -6.75
CA ASN A 74 8.50 -22.15 -6.82
C ASN A 74 7.17 -22.21 -7.60
N ARG A 75 6.78 -21.15 -8.28
CA ARG A 75 5.55 -21.13 -9.05
C ARG A 75 5.68 -21.96 -10.32
N LYS A 76 4.67 -22.80 -10.57
CA LYS A 76 4.66 -23.69 -11.75
C LYS A 76 4.51 -22.91 -13.06
N GLU A 77 3.69 -21.86 -13.04
CA GLU A 77 3.40 -21.01 -14.19
C GLU A 77 3.75 -19.55 -13.86
N PRO A 78 5.05 -19.18 -13.87
CA PRO A 78 5.45 -17.80 -13.61
C PRO A 78 5.00 -16.89 -14.76
N TRP A 79 4.74 -15.62 -14.43
CA TRP A 79 4.37 -14.59 -15.40
C TRP A 79 5.47 -13.55 -15.52
N GLU A 80 5.44 -12.81 -16.62
CA GLU A 80 6.29 -11.65 -16.80
C GLU A 80 5.66 -10.42 -16.13
N TYR A 81 6.51 -9.53 -15.63
CA TYR A 81 6.12 -8.27 -15.02
C TYR A 81 7.09 -7.16 -15.38
N ASP A 82 6.64 -5.90 -15.29
CA ASP A 82 7.48 -4.75 -15.58
C ASP A 82 8.43 -4.46 -14.41
N GLU A 83 9.69 -4.83 -14.56
CA GLU A 83 10.71 -4.66 -13.52
C GLU A 83 10.99 -3.19 -13.20
N GLU A 84 10.90 -2.30 -14.18
CA GLU A 84 11.11 -0.86 -13.97
C GLU A 84 9.97 -0.25 -13.12
N LEU A 85 8.73 -0.61 -13.41
CA LEU A 85 7.60 -0.22 -12.57
C LEU A 85 7.69 -0.85 -11.18
N TYR A 86 8.15 -2.08 -11.07
CA TYR A 86 8.32 -2.75 -9.78
C TYR A 86 9.32 -2.04 -8.87
N LYS A 87 10.38 -1.47 -9.42
CA LYS A 87 11.35 -0.68 -8.64
C LYS A 87 10.71 0.51 -7.93
N ARG A 88 9.63 1.06 -8.47
CA ARG A 88 8.87 2.16 -7.85
C ARG A 88 8.16 1.75 -6.55
N ARG A 89 8.05 0.47 -6.26
CA ARG A 89 7.57 -0.01 -4.95
C ARG A 89 8.34 0.61 -3.78
N ASN A 90 9.59 0.96 -4.00
CA ASN A 90 10.41 1.63 -2.99
C ASN A 90 9.84 2.99 -2.52
N GLU A 91 8.93 3.58 -3.26
CA GLU A 91 8.27 4.84 -2.86
C GLU A 91 7.48 4.67 -1.55
N VAL A 92 6.77 3.56 -1.39
CA VAL A 92 6.04 3.29 -0.14
C VAL A 92 7.00 3.07 1.05
N GLU A 93 8.14 2.42 0.80
CA GLU A 93 9.16 2.24 1.84
C GLU A 93 9.78 3.58 2.27
N ARG A 94 10.03 4.48 1.33
CA ARG A 94 10.50 5.84 1.60
C ARG A 94 9.48 6.62 2.41
N LEU A 95 8.19 6.49 2.07
CA LEU A 95 7.10 7.10 2.83
C LEU A 95 7.08 6.59 4.27
N PHE A 96 7.20 5.27 4.48
CA PHE A 96 7.28 4.70 5.83
C PHE A 96 8.48 5.22 6.63
N ARG A 97 9.65 5.40 5.99
CA ARG A 97 10.81 5.98 6.67
C ARG A 97 10.54 7.41 7.12
N LYS A 98 9.88 8.21 6.29
CA LYS A 98 9.51 9.58 6.64
C LYS A 98 8.51 9.60 7.81
N LEU A 99 7.51 8.72 7.79
CA LEU A 99 6.56 8.58 8.90
C LEU A 99 7.26 8.18 10.20
N LYS A 100 8.20 7.26 10.14
CA LYS A 100 9.00 6.85 11.32
C LYS A 100 9.87 7.96 11.89
N GLY A 101 10.14 9.01 11.14
CA GLY A 101 10.79 10.21 11.64
C GLY A 101 9.97 10.99 12.67
N PHE A 102 8.66 10.76 12.72
CA PHE A 102 7.79 11.31 13.75
C PHE A 102 7.79 10.41 14.97
N ARG A 103 8.28 10.91 16.09
CA ARG A 103 8.46 10.13 17.32
C ARG A 103 7.16 9.45 17.79
N ARG A 104 6.02 10.16 17.73
CA ARG A 104 4.73 9.61 18.14
C ARG A 104 4.28 8.43 17.29
N ILE A 105 4.65 8.39 16.02
CA ILE A 105 4.33 7.29 15.11
C ILE A 105 5.29 6.13 15.33
N PHE A 106 6.58 6.40 15.40
CA PHE A 106 7.62 5.38 15.60
C PHE A 106 7.45 4.61 16.90
N THR A 107 7.21 5.31 18.00
CA THR A 107 7.05 4.70 19.34
C THR A 107 5.60 4.35 19.65
N ARG A 108 4.66 4.76 18.81
CA ARG A 108 3.22 4.58 19.02
C ARG A 108 2.78 4.95 20.44
N PHE A 109 2.92 6.21 20.82
CA PHE A 109 2.45 6.71 22.12
C PHE A 109 0.95 6.53 22.33
N GLU A 110 0.16 6.53 21.26
CA GLU A 110 -1.29 6.46 21.33
C GLU A 110 -1.75 4.99 21.44
N LYS A 111 -2.46 4.66 22.51
CA LYS A 111 -2.98 3.29 22.74
C LYS A 111 -4.22 3.00 21.90
N LEU A 112 -5.04 4.03 21.62
CA LEU A 112 -6.26 3.88 20.82
C LEU A 112 -5.94 4.01 19.33
N ASP A 113 -6.45 3.08 18.54
CA ASP A 113 -6.24 3.07 17.09
C ASP A 113 -6.75 4.35 16.43
N ILE A 114 -7.89 4.88 16.88
CA ILE A 114 -8.46 6.11 16.30
C ILE A 114 -7.52 7.31 16.51
N MET A 115 -6.89 7.42 17.65
CA MET A 115 -5.92 8.48 17.94
C MET A 115 -4.65 8.30 17.15
N PHE A 116 -4.17 7.06 17.01
CA PHE A 116 -3.00 6.75 16.20
C PHE A 116 -3.25 7.07 14.73
N LYS A 117 -4.43 6.71 14.19
CA LYS A 117 -4.85 7.11 12.84
C LYS A 117 -4.87 8.63 12.66
N ALA A 118 -5.38 9.37 13.64
CA ALA A 118 -5.41 10.83 13.59
C ALA A 118 -3.99 11.42 13.44
N PHE A 119 -3.01 10.90 14.19
CA PHE A 119 -1.61 11.32 14.06
C PHE A 119 -0.99 10.92 12.72
N LEU A 120 -1.34 9.74 12.19
CA LEU A 120 -0.92 9.33 10.85
C LEU A 120 -1.44 10.28 9.78
N HIS A 121 -2.72 10.63 9.82
CA HIS A 121 -3.29 11.61 8.88
C HIS A 121 -2.62 12.97 8.98
N LEU A 122 -2.35 13.45 10.20
CA LEU A 122 -1.67 14.72 10.41
C LEU A 122 -0.24 14.68 9.85
N ALA A 123 0.51 13.60 10.09
CA ALA A 123 1.86 13.43 9.57
C ALA A 123 1.88 13.34 8.04
N LEU A 124 0.93 12.61 7.45
CA LEU A 124 0.80 12.51 5.99
C LEU A 124 0.46 13.87 5.37
N ALA A 125 -0.47 14.62 5.95
CA ALA A 125 -0.79 15.98 5.49
C ALA A 125 0.44 16.89 5.56
N TYR A 126 1.21 16.81 6.65
CA TYR A 126 2.44 17.57 6.78
C TYR A 126 3.47 17.23 5.69
N LEU A 127 3.66 15.94 5.39
CA LEU A 127 4.60 15.50 4.35
C LEU A 127 4.21 16.00 2.95
N ILE A 128 2.91 16.07 2.65
CA ILE A 128 2.42 16.60 1.38
C ILE A 128 2.70 18.11 1.29
N LEU A 129 2.44 18.84 2.36
CA LEU A 129 2.58 20.30 2.41
C LEU A 129 4.03 20.76 2.51
N LYS A 130 4.91 19.91 3.01
CA LYS A 130 6.33 20.22 3.11
C LYS A 130 7.00 20.10 1.75
N CYS A 131 7.20 21.21 1.13
CA CYS A 131 7.94 21.29 -0.12
C CYS A 131 9.45 21.30 0.10
#